data_3c686f887afad9c2f277512b2c54a652
#
_entry.id   3c686f887afad9c2f277512b2c54a652
#
_cell.length_a   1.000
_cell.length_b   1.000
_cell.length_c   1.000
_cell.angle_alpha   90.00
_cell.angle_beta   90.00
_cell.angle_gamma   90.00
#
_symmetry.space_group_name_H-M   'P 1'
#
loop_
_entity.id
_entity.type
_entity.pdbx_description
1 polymer ?
#
loop_
_entity_poly.entity_id
_entity_poly.type
_entity_poly.pdbx_seq_one_letter_code
_entity_poly.pdbx_strand_id
1 'polypeptide(L)'
;LRPEQLGGAAALASRHPDTAIVLCHLGLGHGEPDAEWLGGLTAFAERPNAHAKFSGLLSPTRTDAGLADLADTALRLFRADRLMFGSDWPMSARTHSYADVVAATRRALPHPDTTDFWAGTVTRLYG
;
A
#
# COMPACT_ATOMS: atom_id res chain seq x y z
N LEU A 1 -4.31 -10.04 -1.08
CA LEU A 1 -4.96 -10.03 -2.39
C LEU A 1 -3.92 -10.06 -3.50
N ARG A 2 -4.34 -10.49 -4.67
CA ARG A 2 -3.59 -10.48 -5.93
C ARG A 2 -4.29 -9.58 -6.95
N PRO A 3 -3.60 -9.17 -8.04
CA PRO A 3 -4.17 -8.26 -9.05
C PRO A 3 -5.56 -8.63 -9.53
N GLU A 4 -5.79 -9.88 -9.88
CA GLU A 4 -7.08 -10.39 -10.37
C GLU A 4 -8.24 -10.30 -9.36
N GLN A 5 -7.93 -10.08 -8.08
CA GLN A 5 -8.93 -9.95 -7.00
C GLN A 5 -9.31 -8.49 -6.71
N LEU A 6 -8.58 -7.52 -7.24
CA LEU A 6 -8.78 -6.10 -6.94
C LEU A 6 -10.15 -5.58 -7.41
N GLY A 7 -10.66 -6.08 -8.53
CA GLY A 7 -12.01 -5.78 -8.99
C GLY A 7 -13.09 -6.20 -7.98
N GLY A 8 -12.92 -7.38 -7.37
CA GLY A 8 -13.78 -7.85 -6.28
C GLY A 8 -13.71 -6.98 -5.03
N ALA A 9 -12.50 -6.51 -4.68
CA ALA A 9 -12.30 -5.59 -3.56
C ALA A 9 -12.99 -4.23 -3.81
N ALA A 10 -12.89 -3.69 -5.02
CA ALA A 10 -13.59 -2.46 -5.41
C ALA A 10 -15.11 -2.61 -5.33
N ALA A 11 -15.64 -3.75 -5.80
CA ALA A 11 -17.07 -4.07 -5.69
C ALA A 11 -17.51 -4.22 -4.23
N LEU A 12 -16.69 -4.83 -3.38
CA LEU A 12 -16.95 -4.94 -1.95
C LEU A 12 -17.03 -3.55 -1.30
N ALA A 13 -16.06 -2.69 -1.56
CA ALA A 13 -16.04 -1.32 -1.04
C ALA A 13 -17.29 -0.52 -1.47
N SER A 14 -17.72 -0.67 -2.72
CA SER A 14 -18.95 -0.04 -3.22
C SER A 14 -20.22 -0.52 -2.53
N ARG A 15 -20.29 -1.81 -2.17
CA ARG A 15 -21.46 -2.38 -1.47
C ARG A 15 -21.52 -2.04 0.02
N HIS A 16 -20.41 -1.66 0.60
CA HIS A 16 -20.28 -1.36 2.04
C HIS A 16 -19.65 0.01 2.26
N PRO A 17 -20.32 1.11 1.84
CA PRO A 17 -19.71 2.45 1.85
C PRO A 17 -19.37 2.96 3.26
N ASP A 18 -20.08 2.49 4.28
CA ASP A 18 -19.87 2.87 5.68
C ASP A 18 -18.76 2.05 6.38
N THR A 19 -18.14 1.11 5.66
CA THR A 19 -17.07 0.27 6.19
C THR A 19 -15.75 0.61 5.52
N ALA A 20 -14.73 0.98 6.29
CA ALA A 20 -13.39 1.17 5.76
C ALA A 20 -12.80 -0.18 5.29
N ILE A 21 -12.40 -0.24 4.03
CA ILE A 21 -11.75 -1.41 3.46
C ILE A 21 -10.27 -1.11 3.29
N VAL A 22 -9.41 -1.90 3.93
CA VAL A 22 -7.96 -1.70 3.90
C VAL A 22 -7.29 -2.79 3.09
N LEU A 23 -6.63 -2.40 2.01
CA LEU A 23 -5.89 -3.28 1.13
C LEU A 23 -4.45 -3.45 1.63
N CYS A 24 -4.05 -4.65 2.04
CA CYS A 24 -2.67 -4.95 2.40
C CYS A 24 -1.78 -5.07 1.16
N HIS A 25 -0.50 -4.62 1.27
CA HIS A 25 0.55 -4.82 0.27
C HIS A 25 0.19 -4.27 -1.12
N LEU A 26 -0.61 -3.19 -1.19
CA LEU A 26 -1.14 -2.60 -2.43
C LEU A 26 -1.85 -3.62 -3.35
N GLY A 27 -2.25 -4.77 -2.83
CA GLY A 27 -2.87 -5.83 -3.64
C GLY A 27 -1.96 -6.44 -4.70
N LEU A 28 -0.65 -6.25 -4.59
CA LEU A 28 0.32 -6.70 -5.60
C LEU A 28 0.64 -8.20 -5.50
N GLY A 29 0.42 -8.80 -4.32
CA GLY A 29 0.83 -10.18 -4.07
C GLY A 29 2.35 -10.32 -4.09
N HIS A 30 2.86 -11.35 -4.78
CA HIS A 30 4.29 -11.60 -4.96
C HIS A 30 4.79 -11.22 -6.37
N GLY A 31 3.91 -10.60 -7.19
CA GLY A 31 4.19 -10.22 -8.57
C GLY A 31 4.87 -8.86 -8.70
N GLU A 32 5.14 -8.52 -9.96
CA GLU A 32 5.57 -7.18 -10.34
C GLU A 32 4.37 -6.34 -10.82
N PRO A 33 4.43 -5.01 -10.69
CA PRO A 33 3.37 -4.14 -11.16
C PRO A 33 3.14 -4.30 -12.68
N ASP A 34 1.89 -4.48 -13.06
CA ASP A 34 1.47 -4.55 -14.45
C ASP A 34 0.18 -3.73 -14.70
N ALA A 35 -0.33 -3.77 -15.92
CA ALA A 35 -1.52 -3.00 -16.30
C ALA A 35 -2.80 -3.52 -15.61
N GLU A 36 -2.90 -4.83 -15.35
CA GLU A 36 -4.03 -5.42 -14.64
C GLU A 36 -4.06 -4.95 -13.19
N TRP A 37 -2.90 -5.03 -12.51
CA TRP A 37 -2.76 -4.51 -11.14
C TRP A 37 -3.09 -3.02 -11.06
N LEU A 38 -2.52 -2.19 -11.95
CA LEU A 38 -2.74 -0.74 -11.93
C LEU A 38 -4.21 -0.39 -12.16
N GLY A 39 -4.87 -1.05 -13.10
CA GLY A 39 -6.31 -0.87 -13.37
C GLY A 39 -7.16 -1.25 -12.16
N GLY A 40 -6.91 -2.39 -11.55
CA GLY A 40 -7.62 -2.87 -10.37
C GLY A 40 -7.39 -1.98 -9.14
N LEU A 41 -6.14 -1.56 -8.92
CA LEU A 41 -5.79 -0.65 -7.81
C LEU A 41 -6.46 0.72 -7.97
N THR A 42 -6.50 1.24 -9.20
CA THR A 42 -7.16 2.51 -9.52
C THR A 42 -8.67 2.42 -9.23
N ALA A 43 -9.34 1.38 -9.72
CA ALA A 43 -10.76 1.17 -9.48
C ALA A 43 -11.09 1.03 -7.99
N PHE A 44 -10.22 0.39 -7.21
CA PHE A 44 -10.37 0.29 -5.76
C PHE A 44 -10.18 1.65 -5.09
N ALA A 45 -9.13 2.40 -5.44
CA ALA A 45 -8.80 3.70 -4.86
C ALA A 45 -9.86 4.79 -5.11
N GLU A 46 -10.68 4.65 -6.17
CA GLU A 46 -11.82 5.53 -6.44
C GLU A 46 -12.92 5.42 -5.39
N ARG A 47 -12.94 4.39 -4.58
CA ARG A 47 -13.92 4.23 -3.50
C ARG A 47 -13.53 5.09 -2.29
N PRO A 48 -14.43 5.95 -1.76
CA PRO A 48 -14.09 6.87 -0.65
C PRO A 48 -13.63 6.16 0.63
N ASN A 49 -14.16 4.95 0.85
CA ASN A 49 -13.86 4.10 2.01
C ASN A 49 -12.67 3.15 1.78
N ALA A 50 -11.98 3.25 0.63
CA ALA A 50 -10.81 2.43 0.31
C ALA A 50 -9.54 3.04 0.88
N HIS A 51 -8.77 2.22 1.59
CA HIS A 51 -7.47 2.54 2.17
C HIS A 51 -6.45 1.48 1.77
N ALA A 52 -5.17 1.81 1.85
CA ALA A 52 -4.12 0.84 1.50
C ALA A 52 -2.93 0.89 2.48
N LYS A 53 -2.25 -0.25 2.59
CA LYS A 53 -0.98 -0.38 3.31
C LYS A 53 0.18 -0.48 2.32
N PHE A 54 1.13 0.42 2.47
CA PHE A 54 2.44 0.32 1.84
C PHE A 54 3.30 -0.60 2.71
N SER A 55 3.25 -1.89 2.44
CA SER A 55 3.85 -2.96 3.25
C SER A 55 4.16 -4.19 2.38
N GLY A 56 5.09 -5.02 2.79
CA GLY A 56 5.42 -6.27 2.10
C GLY A 56 5.90 -6.09 0.66
N LEU A 57 6.48 -4.93 0.33
CA LEU A 57 6.85 -4.55 -1.03
C LEU A 57 8.34 -4.72 -1.33
N LEU A 58 9.18 -4.97 -0.32
CA LEU A 58 10.58 -5.28 -0.53
C LEU A 58 10.72 -6.72 -1.02
N SER A 59 11.50 -6.88 -2.09
CA SER A 59 11.86 -8.19 -2.62
C SER A 59 13.31 -8.16 -3.10
N PRO A 60 14.00 -9.31 -3.21
CA PRO A 60 15.38 -9.35 -3.71
C PRO A 60 15.56 -8.80 -5.13
N THR A 61 14.48 -8.77 -5.91
CA THR A 61 14.49 -8.31 -7.32
C THR A 61 14.04 -6.86 -7.47
N ARG A 62 13.38 -6.28 -6.45
CA ARG A 62 12.86 -4.90 -6.54
C ARG A 62 13.94 -3.88 -6.21
N THR A 63 14.23 -3.01 -7.17
CA THR A 63 15.17 -1.90 -7.00
C THR A 63 14.58 -0.78 -6.15
N ASP A 64 15.43 0.11 -5.62
CA ASP A 64 14.99 1.32 -4.94
C ASP A 64 14.12 2.21 -5.86
N ALA A 65 14.46 2.30 -7.16
CA ALA A 65 13.64 3.00 -8.14
C ALA A 65 12.26 2.37 -8.31
N GLY A 66 12.16 1.04 -8.41
CA GLY A 66 10.88 0.33 -8.48
C GLY A 66 10.03 0.50 -7.22
N LEU A 67 10.65 0.59 -6.05
CA LEU A 67 9.94 0.88 -4.80
C LEU A 67 9.44 2.33 -4.77
N ALA A 68 10.22 3.29 -5.30
CA ALA A 68 9.80 4.68 -5.44
C ALA A 68 8.63 4.84 -6.40
N ASP A 69 8.62 4.14 -7.55
CA ASP A 69 7.51 4.13 -8.50
C ASP A 69 6.21 3.60 -7.87
N LEU A 70 6.31 2.57 -7.03
CA LEU A 70 5.18 2.08 -6.25
C LEU A 70 4.67 3.12 -5.24
N ALA A 71 5.58 3.82 -4.55
CA ALA A 71 5.22 4.87 -3.60
C ALA A 71 4.52 6.04 -4.29
N ASP A 72 5.04 6.51 -5.42
CA ASP A 72 4.42 7.58 -6.21
C ASP A 72 3.03 7.17 -6.71
N THR A 73 2.89 5.95 -7.22
CA THR A 73 1.60 5.42 -7.66
C THR A 73 0.59 5.35 -6.50
N ALA A 74 1.00 4.80 -5.36
CA ALA A 74 0.13 4.68 -4.20
C ALA A 74 -0.29 6.04 -3.64
N LEU A 75 0.65 7.00 -3.53
CA LEU A 75 0.36 8.36 -3.07
C LEU A 75 -0.56 9.11 -4.02
N ARG A 76 -0.39 8.94 -5.34
CA ARG A 76 -1.28 9.55 -6.33
C ARG A 76 -2.71 9.03 -6.21
N LEU A 77 -2.89 7.73 -5.95
CA LEU A 77 -4.21 7.09 -5.90
C LEU A 77 -4.90 7.25 -4.55
N PHE A 78 -4.18 7.08 -3.45
CA PHE A 78 -4.76 7.06 -2.10
C PHE A 78 -4.49 8.34 -1.30
N ARG A 79 -3.52 9.16 -1.70
CA ARG A 79 -3.01 10.26 -0.89
C ARG A 79 -2.51 9.76 0.48
N ALA A 80 -1.84 10.63 1.25
CA ALA A 80 -1.30 10.25 2.56
C ALA A 80 -2.40 9.94 3.60
N ASP A 81 -3.57 10.53 3.44
CA ASP A 81 -4.71 10.38 4.37
C ASP A 81 -5.49 9.06 4.21
N ARG A 82 -5.19 8.27 3.17
CA ARG A 82 -5.75 6.94 2.93
C ARG A 82 -4.69 5.86 2.68
N LEU A 83 -3.41 6.24 2.77
CA LEU A 83 -2.26 5.34 2.66
C LEU A 83 -1.53 5.28 4.00
N MET A 84 -1.13 4.10 4.43
CA MET A 84 -0.42 3.93 5.69
C MET A 84 0.78 3.00 5.56
N PHE A 85 1.81 3.25 6.36
CA PHE A 85 2.94 2.35 6.52
C PHE A 85 2.53 1.03 7.15
N GLY A 86 3.17 -0.05 6.70
CA GLY A 86 3.14 -1.36 7.35
C GLY A 86 4.50 -2.04 7.23
N SER A 87 5.00 -2.58 8.33
CA SER A 87 6.30 -3.26 8.36
C SER A 87 6.28 -4.66 7.76
N ASP A 88 5.10 -5.26 7.65
CA ASP A 88 4.92 -6.69 7.36
C ASP A 88 5.64 -7.61 8.34
N TRP A 89 5.91 -7.11 9.57
CA TRP A 89 6.51 -7.92 10.63
C TRP A 89 5.50 -8.98 11.12
N PRO A 90 5.89 -10.24 11.39
CA PRO A 90 7.27 -10.78 11.35
C PRO A 90 7.69 -11.36 9.97
N MET A 91 6.85 -11.29 8.95
CA MET A 91 7.15 -11.90 7.65
C MET A 91 8.37 -11.25 6.98
N SER A 92 8.49 -9.92 7.05
CA SER A 92 9.64 -9.17 6.54
C SER A 92 10.96 -9.57 7.20
N ALA A 93 10.93 -10.03 8.46
CA ALA A 93 12.13 -10.45 9.18
C ALA A 93 12.87 -11.66 8.56
N ARG A 94 12.24 -12.35 7.63
CA ARG A 94 12.86 -13.45 6.89
C ARG A 94 13.95 -12.98 5.91
N THR A 95 13.88 -11.73 5.48
CA THR A 95 14.77 -11.18 4.44
C THR A 95 15.34 -9.81 4.79
N HIS A 96 14.70 -9.04 5.66
CA HIS A 96 15.07 -7.67 6.00
C HIS A 96 14.85 -7.42 7.48
N SER A 97 15.72 -6.60 8.11
CA SER A 97 15.44 -6.09 9.45
C SER A 97 14.29 -5.06 9.41
N TYR A 98 13.66 -4.82 10.56
CA TYR A 98 12.65 -3.75 10.68
C TYR A 98 13.25 -2.39 10.28
N ALA A 99 14.49 -2.12 10.71
CA ALA A 99 15.20 -0.88 10.37
C ALA A 99 15.40 -0.73 8.85
N ASP A 100 15.72 -1.83 8.14
CA ASP A 100 15.87 -1.82 6.69
C ASP A 100 14.54 -1.52 5.99
N VAL A 101 13.44 -2.09 6.46
CA VAL A 101 12.11 -1.82 5.92
C VAL A 101 11.74 -0.34 6.07
N VAL A 102 11.97 0.24 7.25
CA VAL A 102 11.73 1.66 7.51
C VAL A 102 12.63 2.54 6.64
N ALA A 103 13.92 2.23 6.56
CA ALA A 103 14.88 3.01 5.78
C ALA A 103 14.57 2.96 4.27
N ALA A 104 14.26 1.79 3.73
CA ALA A 104 13.88 1.64 2.33
C ALA A 104 12.59 2.40 2.00
N THR A 105 11.57 2.30 2.87
CA THR A 105 10.32 3.05 2.71
C THR A 105 10.56 4.56 2.74
N ARG A 106 11.40 5.06 3.67
CA ARG A 106 11.75 6.49 3.71
C ARG A 106 12.44 6.96 2.43
N ARG A 107 13.34 6.17 1.86
CA ARG A 107 14.00 6.50 0.59
C ARG A 107 13.02 6.51 -0.60
N ALA A 108 12.02 5.66 -0.57
CA ALA A 108 11.02 5.56 -1.63
C ALA A 108 10.01 6.73 -1.63
N LEU A 109 9.78 7.37 -0.50
CA LEU A 109 8.79 8.42 -0.37
C LEU A 109 9.34 9.78 -0.83
N PRO A 110 8.59 10.56 -1.63
CA PRO A 110 8.99 11.92 -2.02
C PRO A 110 8.99 12.89 -0.82
N HIS A 111 8.16 12.61 0.19
CA HIS A 111 8.07 13.36 1.44
C HIS A 111 8.11 12.40 2.63
N PRO A 112 9.32 11.98 3.07
CA PRO A 112 9.49 10.88 4.03
C PRO A 112 8.97 11.18 5.44
N ASP A 113 8.71 12.44 5.78
CA ASP A 113 8.28 12.87 7.12
C ASP A 113 6.76 13.14 7.22
N THR A 114 5.97 12.67 6.25
CA THR A 114 4.51 12.83 6.26
C THR A 114 3.89 12.02 7.41
N THR A 115 3.41 12.73 8.45
CA THR A 115 2.83 12.12 9.67
C THR A 115 1.65 11.21 9.35
N ASP A 116 0.77 11.61 8.42
CA ASP A 116 -0.39 10.80 8.03
C ASP A 116 0.01 9.41 7.54
N PHE A 117 1.01 9.33 6.67
CA PHE A 117 1.49 8.05 6.16
C PHE A 117 2.05 7.13 7.27
N TRP A 118 2.82 7.68 8.21
CA TRP A 118 3.48 6.87 9.25
C TRP A 118 2.58 6.51 10.42
N ALA A 119 1.67 7.39 10.81
CA ALA A 119 0.86 7.20 12.01
C ALA A 119 -0.59 7.72 11.90
N GLY A 120 -0.82 8.88 11.28
CA GLY A 120 -2.13 9.54 11.31
C GLY A 120 -3.25 8.69 10.72
N THR A 121 -3.04 8.13 9.54
CA THR A 121 -4.06 7.31 8.86
C THR A 121 -4.37 6.04 9.65
N VAL A 122 -3.37 5.33 10.16
CA VAL A 122 -3.59 4.12 10.95
C VAL A 122 -4.31 4.45 12.27
N THR A 123 -3.98 5.58 12.91
CA THR A 123 -4.64 6.01 14.13
C THR A 123 -6.12 6.34 13.91
N ARG A 124 -6.46 7.00 12.81
CA ARG A 124 -7.87 7.29 12.47
C ARG A 124 -8.70 6.03 12.21
N LEU A 125 -8.07 5.01 11.64
CA LEU A 125 -8.79 3.79 11.24
C LEU A 125 -8.90 2.74 12.35
N TYR A 126 -7.87 2.61 13.18
CA TYR A 126 -7.78 1.54 14.17
C TYR A 126 -7.78 2.05 15.62
N GLY A 127 -7.57 3.32 15.80
CA GLY A 127 -7.40 3.91 17.09
C GLY A 127 -8.17 4.48 17.89
#